data_5368ff94c01fcd96fcabfc69f3a316f4
#
_entry.id   5368ff94c01fcd96fcabfc69f3a316f4
#
_cell.length_a   1.000
_cell.length_b   1.000
_cell.length_c   1.000
_cell.angle_alpha   90.00
_cell.angle_beta   90.00
_cell.angle_gamma   90.00
#
_symmetry.space_group_name_H-M   'P 1'
#
loop_
_entity.id
_entity.type
_entity.pdbx_description
1 polymer ?
#
loop_
_entity_poly.entity_id
_entity_poly.type
_entity_poly.pdbx_seq_one_letter_code
_entity_poly.pdbx_strand_id
1 'polypeptide(L)'
;MNQSESIAKLATALSIVQGKLSHAKKDSANPFFKSKYADLESVWDACRSLLAENGLSVIQLPGETIVNTIVANERETVIAEMSLTTILAHSSGEWISQQMSLPMSKVDAQGAGSALTYMRRYALAAVVGVVQADDDANAAVVSKSSSAMKTIAKDIL
;
A
#
# COMPACT_ATOMS: atom_id res chain seq x y z
N MET A 1 -8.68 12.78 3.09
CA MET A 1 -9.67 11.77 3.48
C MET A 1 -11.05 12.39 3.36
N ASN A 2 -11.99 11.70 2.73
CA ASN A 2 -13.39 12.12 2.62
C ASN A 2 -14.28 11.06 3.28
N GLN A 3 -15.47 11.45 3.75
CA GLN A 3 -16.40 10.54 4.40
C GLN A 3 -17.85 11.02 4.26
N SER A 4 -18.81 10.11 4.47
CA SER A 4 -20.22 10.45 4.64
C SER A 4 -20.43 11.28 5.91
N GLU A 5 -21.59 11.91 6.04
CA GLU A 5 -21.97 12.75 7.20
C GLU A 5 -21.84 11.98 8.52
N SER A 6 -22.27 10.72 8.55
CA SER A 6 -22.07 9.79 9.66
C SER A 6 -21.22 8.60 9.19
N ILE A 7 -20.44 8.03 10.11
CA ILE A 7 -19.70 6.77 9.94
C ILE A 7 -19.97 5.78 11.09
N ALA A 8 -21.00 6.01 11.89
CA ALA A 8 -21.24 5.26 13.12
C ALA A 8 -21.47 3.75 12.86
N LYS A 9 -22.29 3.41 11.86
CA LYS A 9 -22.56 2.01 11.49
C LYS A 9 -21.34 1.36 10.83
N LEU A 10 -20.66 2.10 9.95
CA LEU A 10 -19.41 1.65 9.33
C LEU A 10 -18.35 1.36 10.39
N ALA A 11 -18.13 2.26 11.35
CA ALA A 11 -17.15 2.09 12.41
C ALA A 11 -17.49 0.88 13.32
N THR A 12 -18.77 0.70 13.64
CA THR A 12 -19.23 -0.48 14.37
C THR A 12 -18.94 -1.78 13.62
N ALA A 13 -19.31 -1.85 12.34
CA ALA A 13 -19.05 -3.02 11.50
C ALA A 13 -17.55 -3.30 11.35
N LEU A 14 -16.75 -2.24 11.12
CA LEU A 14 -15.30 -2.37 10.98
C LEU A 14 -14.65 -2.87 12.29
N SER A 15 -15.09 -2.41 13.45
CA SER A 15 -14.56 -2.86 14.74
C SER A 15 -14.80 -4.37 14.96
N ILE A 16 -15.96 -4.89 14.52
CA ILE A 16 -16.26 -6.33 14.57
C ILE A 16 -15.32 -7.12 13.65
N VAL A 17 -15.12 -6.61 12.43
CA VAL A 17 -14.17 -7.22 11.47
C VAL A 17 -12.77 -7.26 12.07
N GLN A 18 -12.26 -6.13 12.55
CA GLN A 18 -10.91 -6.02 13.11
C GLN A 18 -10.69 -6.93 14.32
N GLY A 19 -11.71 -7.13 15.16
CA GLY A 19 -11.65 -8.07 16.29
C GLY A 19 -11.55 -9.55 15.89
N LYS A 20 -11.88 -9.88 14.62
CA LYS A 20 -11.84 -11.25 14.09
C LYS A 20 -10.74 -11.49 13.05
N LEU A 21 -10.03 -10.44 12.63
CA LEU A 21 -8.96 -10.56 11.63
C LEU A 21 -7.86 -11.50 12.11
N SER A 22 -7.44 -12.40 11.23
CA SER A 22 -6.19 -13.14 11.33
C SER A 22 -5.08 -12.42 10.55
N HIS A 23 -3.82 -12.74 10.86
CA HIS A 23 -2.69 -12.23 10.08
C HIS A 23 -2.75 -12.78 8.65
N ALA A 24 -2.49 -11.92 7.65
CA ALA A 24 -2.33 -12.38 6.27
C ALA A 24 -1.12 -13.32 6.16
N LYS A 25 -1.31 -14.46 5.50
CA LYS A 25 -0.24 -15.43 5.29
C LYS A 25 0.81 -14.88 4.34
N LYS A 26 2.08 -15.16 4.62
CA LYS A 26 3.22 -14.79 3.78
C LYS A 26 3.56 -15.93 2.84
N ASP A 27 2.84 -16.05 1.75
CA ASP A 27 3.04 -17.14 0.79
C ASP A 27 3.89 -16.74 -0.42
N SER A 28 4.08 -15.43 -0.64
CA SER A 28 4.85 -14.91 -1.77
C SER A 28 6.29 -14.55 -1.40
N ALA A 29 7.25 -15.05 -2.18
CA ALA A 29 8.67 -14.71 -2.04
C ALA A 29 9.02 -13.49 -2.89
N ASN A 30 9.68 -12.49 -2.30
CA ASN A 30 10.27 -11.40 -3.07
C ASN A 30 11.64 -11.82 -3.59
N PRO A 31 11.81 -11.98 -4.92
CA PRO A 31 13.08 -12.45 -5.50
C PRO A 31 14.24 -11.46 -5.32
N PHE A 32 13.96 -10.17 -5.09
CA PHE A 32 14.98 -9.13 -4.94
C PHE A 32 15.48 -8.98 -3.50
N PHE A 33 14.61 -9.20 -2.50
CA PHE A 33 14.94 -8.95 -1.09
C PHE A 33 15.01 -10.21 -0.23
N LYS A 34 14.82 -11.41 -0.81
CA LYS A 34 14.76 -12.69 -0.09
C LYS A 34 13.79 -12.71 1.10
N SER A 35 12.82 -11.79 1.11
CA SER A 35 11.78 -11.67 2.13
C SER A 35 10.47 -12.24 1.61
N LYS A 36 9.69 -12.84 2.49
CA LYS A 36 8.31 -13.22 2.19
C LYS A 36 7.40 -12.05 2.54
N TYR A 37 6.42 -11.79 1.71
CA TYR A 37 5.38 -10.79 1.96
C TYR A 37 4.01 -11.38 1.66
N ALA A 38 2.97 -10.83 2.30
CA ALA A 38 1.61 -11.15 1.93
C ALA A 38 1.26 -10.42 0.63
N ASP A 39 0.93 -11.16 -0.42
CA ASP A 39 0.46 -10.57 -1.67
C ASP A 39 -0.97 -10.04 -1.55
N LEU A 40 -1.50 -9.46 -2.62
CA LEU A 40 -2.85 -8.90 -2.62
C LEU A 40 -3.92 -9.97 -2.35
N GLU A 41 -3.72 -11.19 -2.84
CA GLU A 41 -4.64 -12.31 -2.64
C GLU A 41 -4.70 -12.69 -1.16
N SER A 42 -3.54 -12.86 -0.51
CA SER A 42 -3.45 -13.19 0.91
C SER A 42 -4.09 -12.12 1.81
N VAL A 43 -3.95 -10.84 1.46
CA VAL A 43 -4.62 -9.75 2.19
C VAL A 43 -6.14 -9.82 2.01
N TRP A 44 -6.63 -10.08 0.79
CA TRP A 44 -8.05 -10.26 0.52
C TRP A 44 -8.62 -11.48 1.26
N ASP A 45 -7.91 -12.60 1.26
CA ASP A 45 -8.37 -13.83 1.91
C ASP A 45 -8.49 -13.67 3.43
N ALA A 46 -7.63 -12.84 4.04
CA ALA A 46 -7.71 -12.54 5.46
C ALA A 46 -8.96 -11.74 5.86
N CYS A 47 -9.58 -10.97 4.93
CA CYS A 47 -10.64 -10.04 5.31
C CYS A 47 -11.96 -10.22 4.51
N ARG A 48 -11.96 -10.83 3.32
CA ARG A 48 -13.10 -10.85 2.39
C ARG A 48 -14.40 -11.34 3.03
N SER A 49 -14.38 -12.50 3.67
CA SER A 49 -15.58 -13.09 4.29
C SER A 49 -16.09 -12.23 5.44
N LEU A 50 -15.17 -11.76 6.29
CA LEU A 50 -15.52 -10.91 7.43
C LEU A 50 -16.14 -9.58 7.01
N LEU A 51 -15.63 -8.96 5.95
CA LEU A 51 -16.19 -7.74 5.38
C LEU A 51 -17.63 -7.99 4.88
N ALA A 52 -17.81 -9.04 4.07
CA ALA A 52 -19.13 -9.39 3.51
C ALA A 52 -20.17 -9.70 4.60
N GLU A 53 -19.80 -10.47 5.63
CA GLU A 53 -20.67 -10.80 6.76
C GLU A 53 -21.13 -9.57 7.56
N ASN A 54 -20.35 -8.50 7.55
CA ASN A 54 -20.62 -7.26 8.27
C ASN A 54 -21.10 -6.11 7.35
N GLY A 55 -21.52 -6.44 6.11
CA GLY A 55 -22.05 -5.45 5.18
C GLY A 55 -21.05 -4.40 4.69
N LEU A 56 -19.74 -4.71 4.76
CA LEU A 56 -18.67 -3.84 4.32
C LEU A 56 -18.16 -4.27 2.93
N SER A 57 -17.82 -3.28 2.11
CA SER A 57 -17.19 -3.47 0.81
C SER A 57 -16.03 -2.51 0.62
N VAL A 58 -14.99 -2.96 -0.09
CA VAL A 58 -13.85 -2.12 -0.48
C VAL A 58 -13.88 -1.92 -2.00
N ILE A 59 -13.87 -0.66 -2.42
CA ILE A 59 -13.85 -0.24 -3.83
C ILE A 59 -12.52 0.46 -4.07
N GLN A 60 -11.79 0.04 -5.11
CA GLN A 60 -10.51 0.61 -5.47
C GLN A 60 -10.54 1.09 -6.92
N LEU A 61 -10.45 2.42 -7.09
CA LEU A 61 -10.57 3.11 -8.36
C LEU A 61 -9.21 3.70 -8.74
N PRO A 62 -8.55 3.18 -9.79
CA PRO A 62 -7.39 3.84 -10.36
C PRO A 62 -7.76 5.24 -10.85
N GLY A 63 -6.94 6.22 -10.51
CA GLY A 63 -7.08 7.58 -10.99
C GLY A 63 -6.18 7.85 -12.20
N GLU A 64 -6.09 9.13 -12.57
CA GLU A 64 -5.24 9.57 -13.67
C GLU A 64 -3.76 9.36 -13.36
N THR A 65 -2.98 9.09 -14.41
CA THR A 65 -1.52 9.10 -14.36
C THR A 65 -1.03 10.49 -14.72
N ILE A 66 -0.31 11.14 -13.81
CA ILE A 66 0.29 12.44 -14.03
C ILE A 66 1.73 12.23 -14.50
N VAL A 67 2.07 12.77 -15.65
CA VAL A 67 3.42 12.70 -16.21
C VAL A 67 4.05 14.09 -16.15
N ASN A 68 5.19 14.20 -15.48
CA ASN A 68 5.96 15.42 -15.33
C ASN A 68 7.36 15.24 -15.90
N THR A 69 7.90 16.29 -16.51
CA THR A 69 9.31 16.36 -16.91
C THR A 69 10.04 17.30 -15.94
N ILE A 70 11.06 16.77 -15.29
CA ILE A 70 11.96 17.55 -14.42
C ILE A 70 13.25 17.80 -15.19
N VAL A 71 13.66 19.05 -15.27
CA VAL A 71 14.96 19.46 -15.82
C VAL A 71 15.89 19.82 -14.68
N ALA A 72 16.96 19.05 -14.50
CA ALA A 72 17.99 19.32 -13.50
C ALA A 72 19.38 19.08 -14.11
N ASN A 73 20.30 20.04 -13.97
CA ASN A 73 21.66 19.95 -14.52
C ASN A 73 21.70 19.61 -16.02
N GLU A 74 20.87 20.29 -16.81
CA GLU A 74 20.74 20.10 -18.27
C GLU A 74 20.23 18.68 -18.69
N ARG A 75 19.72 17.89 -17.73
CA ARG A 75 19.12 16.59 -18.00
C ARG A 75 17.61 16.64 -17.78
N GLU A 76 16.88 16.16 -18.76
CA GLU A 76 15.44 15.94 -18.67
C GLU A 76 15.18 14.54 -18.08
N THR A 77 14.34 14.49 -17.06
CA THR A 77 13.87 13.21 -16.47
C THR A 77 12.35 13.23 -16.46
N VAL A 78 11.77 12.24 -17.14
CA VAL A 78 10.32 12.01 -17.12
C VAL A 78 9.98 11.19 -15.88
N ILE A 79 9.09 11.72 -15.06
CA ILE A 79 8.51 11.01 -13.93
C ILE A 79 7.02 10.89 -14.14
N ALA A 80 6.46 9.74 -13.81
CA ALA A 80 5.03 9.53 -13.82
C ALA A 80 4.56 9.09 -12.44
N GLU A 81 3.42 9.59 -12.03
CA GLU A 81 2.78 9.29 -10.76
C GLU A 81 1.38 8.75 -11.04
N MET A 82 1.05 7.62 -10.44
CA MET A 82 -0.27 7.01 -10.52
C MET A 82 -0.99 7.16 -9.19
N SER A 83 -2.30 7.39 -9.23
CA SER A 83 -3.13 7.47 -8.05
C SER A 83 -4.15 6.33 -7.96
N LEU A 84 -4.57 6.05 -6.73
CA LEU A 84 -5.60 5.07 -6.40
C LEU A 84 -6.49 5.64 -5.31
N THR A 85 -7.79 5.72 -5.56
CA THR A 85 -8.78 6.02 -4.54
C THR A 85 -9.32 4.72 -3.97
N THR A 86 -9.22 4.53 -2.65
CA THR A 86 -9.81 3.40 -1.93
C THR A 86 -10.98 3.91 -1.10
N ILE A 87 -12.12 3.24 -1.23
CA ILE A 87 -13.36 3.54 -0.52
C ILE A 87 -13.71 2.30 0.30
N LEU A 88 -13.94 2.48 1.60
CA LEU A 88 -14.61 1.50 2.45
C LEU A 88 -16.06 1.97 2.61
N ALA A 89 -17.00 1.16 2.15
CA ALA A 89 -18.42 1.45 2.18
C ALA A 89 -19.17 0.40 3.02
N HIS A 90 -20.21 0.85 3.71
CA HIS A 90 -21.11 0.01 4.49
C HIS A 90 -22.50 -0.02 3.84
N SER A 91 -23.24 -1.11 4.02
CA SER A 91 -24.59 -1.33 3.48
C SER A 91 -25.62 -0.27 3.89
N SER A 92 -25.34 0.52 4.93
CA SER A 92 -26.18 1.68 5.33
C SER A 92 -26.03 2.91 4.44
N GLY A 93 -25.09 2.91 3.48
CA GLY A 93 -24.71 4.07 2.69
C GLY A 93 -23.59 4.92 3.32
N GLU A 94 -23.10 4.58 4.50
CA GLU A 94 -21.94 5.24 5.11
C GLU A 94 -20.64 4.80 4.43
N TRP A 95 -19.69 5.72 4.30
CA TRP A 95 -18.41 5.43 3.65
C TRP A 95 -17.29 6.36 4.14
N ILE A 96 -16.07 5.87 3.99
CA ILE A 96 -14.84 6.66 4.08
C ILE A 96 -14.00 6.43 2.82
N SER A 97 -13.24 7.43 2.39
CA SER A 97 -12.33 7.28 1.25
C SER A 97 -11.02 8.04 1.44
N GLN A 98 -9.97 7.49 0.84
CA GLN A 98 -8.66 8.11 0.79
C GLN A 98 -8.02 7.83 -0.57
N GLN A 99 -7.38 8.84 -1.12
CA GLN A 99 -6.50 8.71 -2.29
C GLN A 99 -5.05 8.58 -1.82
N MET A 100 -4.32 7.68 -2.45
CA MET A 100 -2.87 7.59 -2.38
C MET A 100 -2.27 7.70 -3.78
N SER A 101 -1.03 8.19 -3.86
CA SER A 101 -0.29 8.27 -5.12
C SER A 101 1.10 7.69 -4.94
N LEU A 102 1.64 7.09 -5.99
CA LEU A 102 3.00 6.56 -6.02
C LEU A 102 3.68 6.89 -7.35
N PRO A 103 4.98 7.22 -7.32
CA PRO A 103 5.76 7.32 -8.54
C PRO A 103 5.89 5.94 -9.19
N MET A 104 5.77 5.91 -10.51
CA MET A 104 6.00 4.71 -11.30
C MET A 104 7.50 4.47 -11.44
N SER A 105 7.95 3.23 -11.27
CA SER A 105 9.34 2.84 -11.47
C SER A 105 9.78 2.92 -12.94
N LYS A 106 8.81 2.79 -13.85
CA LYS A 106 8.96 2.95 -15.31
C LYS A 106 7.72 3.60 -15.86
N VAL A 107 7.89 4.47 -16.89
CA VAL A 107 6.76 5.15 -17.55
C VAL A 107 6.25 4.27 -18.70
N ASP A 108 5.74 3.09 -18.34
CA ASP A 108 5.17 2.10 -19.27
C ASP A 108 4.05 1.30 -18.59
N ALA A 109 3.41 0.43 -19.34
CA ALA A 109 2.32 -0.42 -18.82
C ALA A 109 2.76 -1.35 -17.68
N GLN A 110 4.01 -1.82 -17.68
CA GLN A 110 4.55 -2.67 -16.62
C GLN A 110 4.74 -1.87 -15.31
N GLY A 111 5.27 -0.65 -15.41
CA GLY A 111 5.41 0.26 -14.28
C GLY A 111 4.06 0.62 -13.67
N ALA A 112 3.06 0.92 -14.52
CA ALA A 112 1.69 1.20 -14.10
C ALA A 112 1.07 -0.01 -13.37
N GLY A 113 1.17 -1.21 -13.94
CA GLY A 113 0.63 -2.43 -13.32
C GLY A 113 1.28 -2.75 -11.98
N SER A 114 2.60 -2.55 -11.87
CA SER A 114 3.33 -2.74 -10.62
C SER A 114 2.92 -1.74 -9.54
N ALA A 115 2.84 -0.44 -9.87
CA ALA A 115 2.41 0.61 -8.96
C ALA A 115 0.97 0.38 -8.48
N LEU A 116 0.06 0.02 -9.40
CA LEU A 116 -1.34 -0.27 -9.07
C LEU A 116 -1.47 -1.46 -8.13
N THR A 117 -0.77 -2.56 -8.39
CA THR A 117 -0.82 -3.77 -7.54
C THR A 117 -0.29 -3.45 -6.14
N TYR A 118 0.80 -2.69 -6.05
CA TYR A 118 1.38 -2.23 -4.80
C TYR A 118 0.38 -1.37 -4.01
N MET A 119 -0.17 -0.33 -4.64
CA MET A 119 -1.15 0.56 -3.99
C MET A 119 -2.39 -0.19 -3.51
N ARG A 120 -2.95 -1.09 -4.34
CA ARG A 120 -4.14 -1.87 -3.98
C ARG A 120 -3.91 -2.70 -2.72
N ARG A 121 -2.77 -3.36 -2.62
CA ARG A 121 -2.42 -4.19 -1.46
C ARG A 121 -2.27 -3.37 -0.19
N TYR A 122 -1.50 -2.29 -0.22
CA TYR A 122 -1.26 -1.46 0.96
C TYR A 122 -2.51 -0.69 1.38
N ALA A 123 -3.25 -0.12 0.44
CA ALA A 123 -4.49 0.59 0.76
C ALA A 123 -5.57 -0.33 1.33
N LEU A 124 -5.69 -1.57 0.81
CA LEU A 124 -6.60 -2.57 1.37
C LEU A 124 -6.20 -2.96 2.78
N ALA A 125 -4.94 -3.32 3.00
CA ALA A 125 -4.44 -3.69 4.31
C ALA A 125 -4.63 -2.55 5.33
N ALA A 126 -4.31 -1.32 4.95
CA ALA A 126 -4.43 -0.15 5.80
C ALA A 126 -5.89 0.19 6.17
N VAL A 127 -6.82 0.17 5.20
CA VAL A 127 -8.21 0.58 5.45
C VAL A 127 -8.98 -0.44 6.30
N VAL A 128 -8.61 -1.72 6.19
CA VAL A 128 -9.25 -2.80 6.97
C VAL A 128 -8.53 -3.08 8.29
N GLY A 129 -7.22 -2.78 8.37
CA GLY A 129 -6.38 -3.07 9.53
C GLY A 129 -5.75 -4.46 9.48
N VAL A 130 -5.53 -5.03 8.28
CA VAL A 130 -4.83 -6.31 8.13
C VAL A 130 -3.35 -6.12 8.38
N VAL A 131 -2.80 -6.80 9.40
CA VAL A 131 -1.36 -6.78 9.69
C VAL A 131 -0.65 -7.80 8.81
N GLN A 132 0.36 -7.33 8.09
CA GLN A 132 1.31 -8.20 7.40
C GLN A 132 2.46 -8.47 8.38
N ALA A 133 2.62 -9.72 8.82
CA ALA A 133 3.70 -10.08 9.73
C ALA A 133 5.07 -9.77 9.07
N ASP A 134 5.92 -8.90 9.62
CA ASP A 134 7.18 -8.29 9.14
C ASP A 134 7.00 -7.08 8.20
N ASP A 135 6.19 -6.11 8.60
CA ASP A 135 6.25 -4.77 8.02
C ASP A 135 7.37 -3.94 8.70
N ASP A 136 8.51 -4.60 9.00
CA ASP A 136 9.71 -3.93 9.47
C ASP A 136 10.42 -3.24 8.30
N ALA A 137 10.00 -2.01 7.99
CA ALA A 137 10.72 -1.10 7.10
C ALA A 137 12.19 -0.87 7.58
N ASN A 138 12.55 -1.33 8.77
CA ASN A 138 13.88 -1.23 9.36
C ASN A 138 14.95 -2.08 8.64
N ALA A 139 14.61 -3.15 7.94
CA ALA A 139 15.60 -3.96 7.23
C ALA A 139 16.24 -3.24 6.03
N ALA A 140 15.55 -2.26 5.43
CA ALA A 140 16.05 -1.53 4.27
C ALA A 140 16.96 -0.35 4.61
N VAL A 141 16.89 0.20 5.83
CA VAL A 141 17.65 1.38 6.25
C VAL A 141 19.01 1.00 6.85
N VAL A 142 19.12 -0.14 7.54
CA VAL A 142 20.35 -0.57 8.22
C VAL A 142 21.45 -0.98 7.24
N SER A 143 21.14 -1.48 6.04
CA SER A 143 22.16 -1.93 5.08
C SER A 143 22.91 -0.78 4.36
N LYS A 144 22.33 0.42 4.26
CA LYS A 144 22.97 1.57 3.61
C LYS A 144 23.83 2.42 4.55
N SER A 145 23.50 2.48 5.85
CA SER A 145 24.28 3.25 6.82
C SER A 145 25.59 2.58 7.23
N SER A 146 25.64 1.25 7.31
CA SER A 146 26.87 0.53 7.70
C SER A 146 27.94 0.52 6.62
N SER A 147 27.57 0.61 5.33
CA SER A 147 28.50 0.69 4.21
C SER A 147 29.16 2.07 4.10
N ALA A 148 28.39 3.15 4.30
CA ALA A 148 28.90 4.52 4.25
C ALA A 148 29.83 4.86 5.44
N MET A 149 29.56 4.37 6.64
CA MET A 149 30.43 4.57 7.80
C MET A 149 31.75 3.80 7.72
N LYS A 150 31.80 2.64 7.08
CA LYS A 150 33.06 1.88 6.90
C LYS A 150 33.98 2.52 5.88
N THR A 151 33.47 3.25 4.90
CA THR A 151 34.29 3.94 3.90
C THR A 151 34.97 5.18 4.49
N ILE A 152 34.25 5.95 5.32
CA ILE A 152 34.79 7.17 5.97
C ILE A 152 35.87 6.84 7.02
N ALA A 153 35.74 5.72 7.73
CA ALA A 153 36.74 5.30 8.73
C ALA A 153 38.05 4.78 8.12
N LYS A 154 38.08 4.46 6.83
CA LYS A 154 39.28 3.95 6.15
C LYS A 154 40.16 5.06 5.53
N ASP A 155 39.60 6.26 5.37
CA ASP A 155 40.29 7.41 4.77
C ASP A 155 40.89 8.39 5.82
N ILE A 156 40.78 8.04 7.12
CA ILE A 156 41.27 8.89 8.25
C ILE A 156 42.47 8.23 9.00
N LEU A 157 42.89 7.01 8.61
CA LEU A 157 44.08 6.34 9.15
C LEU A 157 45.16 6.18 8.08
#